data_33cfe409c14d4d8652e5ec949b3d3c1e
#
_entry.id   33cfe409c14d4d8652e5ec949b3d3c1e
#
_cell.length_a   1.000
_cell.length_b   1.000
_cell.length_c   1.000
_cell.angle_alpha   90.00
_cell.angle_beta   90.00
_cell.angle_gamma   90.00
#
_symmetry.space_group_name_H-M   'P 1'
#
loop_
_entity.id
_entity.type
_entity.pdbx_description
1 polymer ?
#
loop_
_entity_poly.entity_id
_entity_poly.type
_entity_poly.pdbx_seq_one_letter_code
_entity_poly.pdbx_strand_id
1 'polypeptide(L)'
;MLPRRDPRDRTSRLRLVRSFFKTDEREEGGPIRSPFVVGLGNPGRSYGRTRHNAGYLVVDELAKRHDGSWRKRKKAEAAPVSLGLTNATLLKPTTFMNNTGSALSDHRPENLIVVHDDLDLEAGTVRVKVGGGAGGHNGLRSIIGRLGNDFVRVRIGIGRPPA
;
A
#
# COMPACT_ATOMS: atom_id res chain seq x y z
N MET A 1 36.38 -9.22 -8.28
CA MET A 1 35.53 -10.34 -7.81
C MET A 1 34.54 -9.78 -6.80
N LEU A 2 33.28 -9.65 -7.15
CA LEU A 2 32.23 -9.16 -6.23
C LEU A 2 31.83 -10.29 -5.26
N PRO A 3 31.67 -10.04 -3.96
CA PRO A 3 31.25 -11.06 -3.02
C PRO A 3 29.82 -11.53 -3.35
N ARG A 4 29.63 -12.83 -3.34
CA ARG A 4 28.32 -13.44 -3.51
C ARG A 4 27.41 -13.00 -2.36
N ARG A 5 26.27 -12.40 -2.68
CA ARG A 5 25.24 -12.03 -1.69
C ARG A 5 24.59 -13.29 -1.14
N ASP A 6 24.65 -13.46 0.18
CA ASP A 6 23.93 -14.52 0.88
C ASP A 6 22.40 -14.25 0.76
N PRO A 7 21.62 -15.18 0.18
CA PRO A 7 20.17 -15.02 0.05
C PRO A 7 19.43 -15.05 1.39
N ARG A 8 20.12 -15.33 2.50
CA ARG A 8 19.53 -15.41 3.84
C ARG A 8 19.65 -14.13 4.67
N ASP A 9 20.25 -13.07 4.13
CA ASP A 9 20.35 -11.81 4.84
C ASP A 9 19.02 -11.05 4.86
N ARG A 10 18.15 -11.47 5.78
CA ARG A 10 16.90 -10.77 6.11
C ARG A 10 17.11 -9.39 6.74
N THR A 11 18.30 -9.13 7.28
CA THR A 11 18.62 -7.87 7.96
C THR A 11 18.87 -6.73 6.98
N SER A 12 19.35 -7.01 5.78
CA SER A 12 19.56 -5.97 4.77
C SER A 12 18.24 -5.43 4.20
N ARG A 13 17.23 -6.30 4.06
CA ARG A 13 15.89 -5.89 3.59
C ARG A 13 15.14 -5.07 4.64
N LEU A 14 15.28 -5.44 5.92
CA LEU A 14 14.73 -4.67 7.03
C LEU A 14 15.43 -3.30 7.21
N ARG A 15 16.73 -3.21 6.91
CA ARG A 15 17.46 -1.94 6.91
C ARG A 15 17.00 -1.01 5.79
N LEU A 16 16.69 -1.54 4.61
CA LEU A 16 16.20 -0.75 3.48
C LEU A 16 14.83 -0.15 3.80
N VAL A 17 13.92 -0.96 4.34
CA VAL A 17 12.59 -0.49 4.79
C VAL A 17 12.74 0.55 5.92
N ARG A 18 13.62 0.33 6.87
CA ARG A 18 13.92 1.31 7.92
C ARG A 18 14.51 2.61 7.37
N SER A 19 15.29 2.55 6.29
CA SER A 19 15.84 3.74 5.65
C SER A 19 14.76 4.60 5.00
N PHE A 20 13.73 3.99 4.42
CA PHE A 20 12.58 4.72 3.87
C PHE A 20 11.76 5.45 4.94
N PHE A 21 11.70 4.90 6.15
CA PHE A 21 11.01 5.54 7.28
C PHE A 21 11.89 6.52 8.06
N LYS A 22 13.22 6.51 7.85
CA LYS A 22 14.17 7.42 8.51
C LYS A 22 14.40 8.74 7.78
N THR A 23 13.96 8.88 6.55
CA THR A 23 14.29 10.06 5.74
C THR A 23 13.42 11.27 5.98
N ASP A 24 12.50 11.22 6.91
CA ASP A 24 11.70 12.39 7.28
C ASP A 24 12.00 12.92 8.69
N GLU A 25 13.27 12.87 9.09
CA GLU A 25 13.78 13.67 10.22
C GLU A 25 14.01 15.14 9.82
N ARG A 26 13.27 15.66 8.87
CA ARG A 26 13.25 17.08 8.59
C ARG A 26 12.02 17.72 9.19
N GLU A 27 12.30 18.23 10.40
CA GLU A 27 11.62 19.32 11.09
C GLU A 27 10.33 18.98 11.85
N GLU A 28 10.48 19.27 13.14
CA GLU A 28 9.49 19.42 14.18
C GLU A 28 8.85 18.14 14.75
N GLY A 29 9.61 17.49 15.63
CA GLY A 29 9.23 17.02 16.96
C GLY A 29 7.87 16.35 17.21
N GLY A 30 7.23 15.77 16.18
CA GLY A 30 6.05 14.94 16.40
C GLY A 30 6.42 13.45 16.41
N PRO A 31 5.72 12.61 17.20
CA PRO A 31 5.93 11.17 17.13
C PRO A 31 5.65 10.67 15.70
N ILE A 32 6.53 9.80 15.20
CA ILE A 32 6.34 9.10 13.92
C ILE A 32 4.96 8.43 14.00
N ARG A 33 3.99 8.97 13.28
CA ARG A 33 2.65 8.39 13.25
C ARG A 33 2.73 7.06 12.52
N SER A 34 2.11 6.04 13.09
CA SER A 34 2.00 4.72 12.47
C SER A 34 1.50 4.85 11.03
N PRO A 35 2.16 4.20 10.05
CA PRO A 35 1.74 4.30 8.66
C PRO A 35 0.36 3.67 8.45
N PHE A 36 -0.35 4.17 7.44
CA PHE A 36 -1.57 3.55 6.92
C PHE A 36 -1.22 2.74 5.68
N VAL A 37 -1.49 1.45 5.71
CA VAL A 37 -1.31 0.56 4.56
C VAL A 37 -2.66 0.39 3.88
N VAL A 38 -2.80 0.98 2.71
CA VAL A 38 -4.07 1.06 1.98
C VAL A 38 -4.07 0.04 0.85
N GLY A 39 -4.95 -0.94 0.91
CA GLY A 39 -5.16 -1.87 -0.18
C GLY A 39 -6.25 -1.35 -1.12
N LEU A 40 -5.94 -1.18 -2.41
CA LEU A 40 -6.91 -0.75 -3.41
C LEU A 40 -7.70 -1.93 -3.96
N GLY A 41 -8.98 -1.71 -4.15
CA GLY A 41 -9.90 -2.68 -4.73
C GLY A 41 -11.30 -2.10 -4.89
N ASN A 42 -12.17 -2.85 -5.53
CA ASN A 42 -13.60 -2.56 -5.60
C ASN A 42 -14.37 -3.39 -4.58
N PRO A 43 -15.32 -2.80 -3.85
CA PRO A 43 -16.14 -3.55 -2.92
C PRO A 43 -17.13 -4.46 -3.64
N GLY A 44 -17.52 -5.53 -2.99
CA GLY A 44 -18.51 -6.48 -3.48
C GLY A 44 -17.92 -7.84 -3.87
N ARG A 45 -18.77 -8.88 -3.78
CA ARG A 45 -18.34 -10.27 -4.02
C ARG A 45 -17.88 -10.53 -5.45
N SER A 46 -18.47 -9.86 -6.44
CA SER A 46 -18.10 -10.00 -7.85
C SER A 46 -16.67 -9.57 -8.16
N TYR A 47 -16.06 -8.75 -7.32
CA TYR A 47 -14.68 -8.28 -7.50
C TYR A 47 -13.67 -9.02 -6.62
N GLY A 48 -14.10 -9.83 -5.66
CA GLY A 48 -13.26 -10.38 -4.58
C GLY A 48 -12.02 -11.14 -5.04
N ARG A 49 -12.07 -11.77 -6.21
CA ARG A 49 -10.94 -12.52 -6.79
C ARG A 49 -10.41 -11.91 -8.08
N THR A 50 -10.81 -10.71 -8.43
CA THR A 50 -10.28 -10.03 -9.60
C THR A 50 -8.88 -9.51 -9.36
N ARG A 51 -8.09 -9.39 -10.43
CA ARG A 51 -6.71 -8.87 -10.36
C ARG A 51 -6.65 -7.43 -9.83
N HIS A 52 -7.70 -6.63 -10.10
CA HIS A 52 -7.83 -5.27 -9.57
C HIS A 52 -8.05 -5.20 -8.06
N ASN A 53 -8.38 -6.31 -7.42
CA ASN A 53 -8.49 -6.42 -5.97
C ASN A 53 -7.21 -6.96 -5.31
N ALA A 54 -6.09 -7.00 -6.02
CA ALA A 54 -4.81 -7.43 -5.47
C ALA A 54 -4.43 -6.66 -4.19
N GLY A 55 -4.69 -5.36 -4.14
CA GLY A 55 -4.48 -4.56 -2.94
C GLY A 55 -5.32 -5.01 -1.75
N TYR A 56 -6.60 -5.29 -1.96
CA TYR A 56 -7.48 -5.84 -0.92
C TYR A 56 -6.97 -7.18 -0.40
N LEU A 57 -6.56 -8.07 -1.30
CA LEU A 57 -6.05 -9.40 -0.93
C LEU A 57 -4.79 -9.31 -0.08
N VAL A 58 -3.90 -8.37 -0.37
CA VAL A 58 -2.67 -8.16 0.41
C VAL A 58 -2.99 -7.69 1.82
N VAL A 59 -3.84 -6.67 1.99
CA VAL A 59 -4.17 -6.18 3.34
C VAL A 59 -5.01 -7.17 4.13
N ASP A 60 -5.86 -7.95 3.49
CA ASP A 60 -6.58 -9.06 4.14
C ASP A 60 -5.61 -10.13 4.66
N GLU A 61 -4.61 -10.48 3.87
CA GLU A 61 -3.59 -11.45 4.29
C GLU A 61 -2.71 -10.89 5.42
N LEU A 62 -2.36 -9.61 5.38
CA LEU A 62 -1.63 -8.95 6.46
C LEU A 62 -2.45 -8.93 7.75
N ALA A 63 -3.73 -8.61 7.68
CA ALA A 63 -4.63 -8.65 8.84
C ALA A 63 -4.66 -10.04 9.46
N LYS A 64 -4.82 -11.08 8.63
CA LYS A 64 -4.84 -12.48 9.08
C LYS A 64 -3.53 -12.89 9.76
N ARG A 65 -2.37 -12.54 9.18
CA ARG A 65 -1.06 -12.90 9.72
C ARG A 65 -0.68 -12.16 11.00
N HIS A 66 -1.26 -11.00 11.23
CA HIS A 66 -0.92 -10.12 12.35
C HIS A 66 -2.10 -9.87 13.30
N ASP A 67 -3.06 -10.79 13.33
CA ASP A 67 -4.22 -10.79 14.23
C ASP A 67 -5.03 -9.47 14.18
N GLY A 68 -5.10 -8.85 13.02
CA GLY A 68 -5.88 -7.64 12.79
C GLY A 68 -7.37 -7.94 12.68
N SER A 69 -8.19 -7.10 13.29
CA SER A 69 -9.65 -7.17 13.21
C SER A 69 -10.18 -5.98 12.44
N TRP A 70 -10.95 -6.24 11.39
CA TRP A 70 -11.56 -5.20 10.57
C TRP A 70 -12.73 -4.54 11.29
N ARG A 71 -12.76 -3.21 11.25
CA ARG A 71 -13.85 -2.38 11.79
C ARG A 71 -14.31 -1.40 10.72
N LYS A 72 -15.62 -1.25 10.60
CA LYS A 72 -16.23 -0.30 9.67
C LYS A 72 -15.90 1.14 10.05
N ARG A 73 -15.59 1.94 9.05
CA ARG A 73 -15.44 3.39 9.08
C ARG A 73 -16.38 4.00 8.04
N LYS A 74 -16.41 5.33 7.91
CA LYS A 74 -17.34 6.02 7.01
C LYS A 74 -17.22 5.58 5.55
N LYS A 75 -16.00 5.45 5.02
CA LYS A 75 -15.75 5.09 3.62
C LYS A 75 -14.65 4.00 3.49
N ALA A 76 -14.38 3.30 4.57
CA ALA A 76 -13.34 2.29 4.60
C ALA A 76 -13.59 1.29 5.71
N GLU A 77 -12.87 0.19 5.66
CA GLU A 77 -12.65 -0.69 6.81
C GLU A 77 -11.22 -0.52 7.28
N ALA A 78 -11.00 -0.54 8.58
CA ALA A 78 -9.70 -0.35 9.21
C ALA A 78 -9.35 -1.49 10.16
N ALA A 79 -8.09 -1.93 10.14
CA ALA A 79 -7.56 -2.94 11.06
C ALA A 79 -6.20 -2.50 11.59
N PRO A 80 -6.10 -2.10 12.86
CA PRO A 80 -4.81 -1.88 13.52
C PRO A 80 -4.03 -3.19 13.63
N VAL A 81 -2.73 -3.16 13.33
CA VAL A 81 -1.83 -4.31 13.41
C VAL A 81 -0.45 -3.90 13.93
N SER A 82 0.29 -4.87 14.48
CA SER A 82 1.70 -4.73 14.77
C SER A 82 2.53 -5.48 13.72
N LEU A 83 3.36 -4.76 12.99
CA LEU A 83 4.27 -5.30 11.99
C LEU A 83 5.70 -5.31 12.55
N GLY A 84 5.99 -6.27 13.42
CA GLY A 84 7.24 -6.31 14.17
C GLY A 84 7.31 -5.15 15.19
N LEU A 85 8.26 -4.23 15.02
CA LEU A 85 8.43 -3.07 15.92
C LEU A 85 7.60 -1.85 15.50
N THR A 86 6.83 -1.94 14.42
CA THR A 86 6.06 -0.83 13.88
C THR A 86 4.57 -1.14 13.96
N ASN A 87 3.82 -0.25 14.58
CA ASN A 87 2.36 -0.29 14.51
C ASN A 87 1.91 0.35 13.20
N ALA A 88 0.92 -0.24 12.57
CA ALA A 88 0.31 0.25 11.35
C ALA A 88 -1.21 0.08 11.41
N THR A 89 -1.93 0.81 10.58
CA THR A 89 -3.35 0.60 10.35
C THR A 89 -3.56 0.18 8.91
N LEU A 90 -4.14 -1.00 8.72
CA LEU A 90 -4.57 -1.46 7.40
C LEU A 90 -5.89 -0.78 7.04
N LEU A 91 -6.01 -0.31 5.81
CA LEU A 91 -7.22 0.30 5.29
C LEU A 91 -7.67 -0.40 4.01
N LYS A 92 -8.97 -0.68 3.95
CA LYS A 92 -9.68 -1.06 2.71
C LYS A 92 -10.72 0.02 2.42
N PRO A 93 -10.48 0.93 1.47
CA PRO A 93 -11.52 1.84 1.02
C PRO A 93 -12.73 1.06 0.50
N THR A 94 -13.92 1.43 0.92
CA THR A 94 -15.18 0.79 0.51
C THR A 94 -15.89 1.53 -0.60
N THR A 95 -15.28 2.57 -1.13
CA THR A 95 -15.68 3.27 -2.35
C THR A 95 -15.29 2.45 -3.59
N PHE A 96 -15.93 2.68 -4.72
CA PHE A 96 -15.41 2.16 -5.99
C PHE A 96 -14.04 2.77 -6.31
N MET A 97 -13.26 2.07 -7.12
CA MET A 97 -11.86 2.40 -7.42
C MET A 97 -11.64 3.85 -7.85
N ASN A 98 -12.51 4.38 -8.72
CA ASN A 98 -12.42 5.74 -9.22
C ASN A 98 -12.72 6.83 -8.18
N ASN A 99 -13.20 6.45 -7.00
CA ASN A 99 -13.51 7.37 -5.90
C ASN A 99 -12.69 7.08 -4.61
N THR A 100 -11.63 6.31 -4.72
CA THR A 100 -10.78 5.92 -3.57
C THR A 100 -10.24 7.13 -2.81
N GLY A 101 -9.88 8.19 -3.48
CA GLY A 101 -9.35 9.40 -2.86
C GLY A 101 -10.30 10.02 -1.83
N SER A 102 -11.62 9.87 -2.01
CA SER A 102 -12.61 10.38 -1.04
C SER A 102 -12.58 9.64 0.30
N ALA A 103 -12.13 8.39 0.31
CA ALA A 103 -11.96 7.61 1.53
C ALA A 103 -10.69 7.98 2.31
N LEU A 104 -9.76 8.66 1.66
CA LEU A 104 -8.45 9.01 2.21
C LEU A 104 -8.30 10.52 2.44
N SER A 105 -9.35 11.32 2.26
CA SER A 105 -9.28 12.78 2.30
C SER A 105 -8.77 13.36 3.62
N ASP A 106 -8.92 12.63 4.72
CA ASP A 106 -8.45 13.05 6.05
C ASP A 106 -7.02 12.58 6.37
N HIS A 107 -6.36 11.93 5.40
CA HIS A 107 -5.01 11.39 5.56
C HIS A 107 -3.98 12.27 4.86
N ARG A 108 -2.77 12.30 5.42
CA ARG A 108 -1.62 12.90 4.77
C ARG A 108 -0.97 11.90 3.83
N PRO A 109 -0.65 12.26 2.59
CA PRO A 109 -0.06 11.31 1.63
C PRO A 109 1.26 10.71 2.13
N GLU A 110 2.06 11.46 2.87
CA GLU A 110 3.35 11.01 3.42
C GLU A 110 3.22 9.85 4.41
N ASN A 111 2.03 9.66 4.98
CA ASN A 111 1.74 8.57 5.91
C ASN A 111 1.12 7.34 5.23
N LEU A 112 0.93 7.39 3.91
CA LEU A 112 0.28 6.32 3.16
C LEU A 112 1.28 5.40 2.47
N ILE A 113 1.02 4.10 2.60
CA ILE A 113 1.61 3.05 1.77
C ILE A 113 0.45 2.43 0.99
N VAL A 114 0.40 2.68 -0.29
CA VAL A 114 -0.70 2.23 -1.15
C VAL A 114 -0.31 0.97 -1.89
N VAL A 115 -1.05 -0.10 -1.68
CA VAL A 115 -0.88 -1.39 -2.36
C VAL A 115 -1.89 -1.49 -3.49
N HIS A 116 -1.40 -1.69 -4.71
CA HIS A 116 -2.26 -1.71 -5.90
C HIS A 116 -1.75 -2.68 -6.97
N ASP A 117 -2.64 -3.06 -7.87
CA ASP A 117 -2.32 -3.82 -9.08
C ASP A 117 -1.59 -2.96 -10.11
N ASP A 118 -0.71 -3.57 -10.89
CA ASP A 118 0.04 -2.90 -11.95
C ASP A 118 0.13 -3.79 -13.19
N LEU A 119 -0.44 -3.30 -14.29
CA LEU A 119 -0.45 -3.99 -15.59
C LEU A 119 0.94 -4.01 -16.26
N ASP A 120 1.80 -3.07 -15.92
CA ASP A 120 3.12 -2.91 -16.55
C ASP A 120 4.21 -3.78 -15.91
N LEU A 121 3.88 -4.49 -14.83
CA LEU A 121 4.75 -5.46 -14.19
C LEU A 121 4.26 -6.88 -14.48
N GLU A 122 5.21 -7.79 -14.71
CA GLU A 122 4.90 -9.22 -14.83
C GLU A 122 4.14 -9.74 -13.61
N ALA A 123 3.22 -10.67 -13.84
CA ALA A 123 2.44 -11.29 -12.78
C ALA A 123 3.36 -11.88 -11.70
N GLY A 124 3.07 -11.58 -10.43
CA GLY A 124 3.85 -12.00 -9.28
C GLY A 124 5.06 -11.14 -8.96
N THR A 125 5.35 -10.11 -9.74
CA THR A 125 6.40 -9.14 -9.45
C THR A 125 5.91 -8.11 -8.43
N VAL A 126 6.74 -7.76 -7.46
CA VAL A 126 6.46 -6.71 -6.48
C VAL A 126 7.54 -5.63 -6.57
N ARG A 127 7.14 -4.37 -6.70
CA ARG A 127 8.03 -3.21 -6.73
C ARG A 127 7.53 -2.12 -5.79
N VAL A 128 8.46 -1.43 -5.17
CA VAL A 128 8.17 -0.26 -4.33
C VAL A 128 8.61 1.00 -5.05
N LYS A 129 7.76 2.01 -5.02
CA LYS A 129 8.02 3.32 -5.63
C LYS A 129 7.50 4.43 -4.72
N VAL A 130 8.20 5.56 -4.69
CA VAL A 130 7.73 6.79 -4.04
C VAL A 130 7.33 7.79 -5.10
N GLY A 131 6.15 8.37 -4.98
CA GLY A 131 5.65 9.36 -5.93
C GLY A 131 5.32 8.76 -7.30
N GLY A 132 5.28 9.62 -8.30
CA GLY A 132 4.98 9.27 -9.69
C GLY A 132 3.53 9.53 -10.09
N GLY A 133 3.22 9.27 -11.36
CA GLY A 133 1.89 9.44 -11.94
C GLY A 133 0.97 8.25 -11.71
N ALA A 134 -0.28 8.35 -12.17
CA ALA A 134 -1.28 7.30 -12.00
C ALA A 134 -1.06 6.08 -12.91
N GLY A 135 -0.35 6.23 -14.02
CA GLY A 135 -0.12 5.14 -14.97
C GLY A 135 -1.39 4.48 -15.52
N GLY A 136 -2.48 5.24 -15.64
CA GLY A 136 -3.78 4.72 -16.06
C GLY A 136 -4.61 4.04 -14.97
N HIS A 137 -4.08 3.90 -13.76
CA HIS A 137 -4.80 3.29 -12.64
C HIS A 137 -5.80 4.29 -12.01
N ASN A 138 -7.09 3.97 -12.07
CA ASN A 138 -8.16 4.87 -11.62
C ASN A 138 -8.09 5.19 -10.12
N GLY A 139 -7.72 4.23 -9.29
CA GLY A 139 -7.54 4.43 -7.85
C GLY A 139 -6.41 5.39 -7.54
N LEU A 140 -5.26 5.22 -8.18
CA LEU A 140 -4.12 6.14 -8.04
C LEU A 140 -4.48 7.54 -8.54
N ARG A 141 -5.18 7.65 -9.66
CA ARG A 141 -5.65 8.93 -10.19
C ARG A 141 -6.54 9.66 -9.18
N SER A 142 -7.46 8.93 -8.56
CA SER A 142 -8.35 9.48 -7.53
C SER A 142 -7.59 9.97 -6.30
N ILE A 143 -6.63 9.22 -5.80
CA ILE A 143 -5.79 9.61 -4.65
C ILE A 143 -4.96 10.84 -5.01
N ILE A 144 -4.26 10.80 -6.14
CA ILE A 144 -3.39 11.90 -6.60
C ILE A 144 -4.19 13.19 -6.78
N GLY A 145 -5.39 13.10 -7.34
CA GLY A 145 -6.25 14.26 -7.54
C GLY A 145 -6.69 14.93 -6.24
N ARG A 146 -6.75 14.20 -5.14
CA ARG A 146 -7.17 14.73 -3.83
C ARG A 146 -6.02 15.07 -2.90
N LEU A 147 -4.96 14.27 -2.90
CA LEU A 147 -3.90 14.33 -1.89
C LEU A 147 -2.52 14.65 -2.48
N GLY A 148 -2.39 14.64 -3.80
CA GLY A 148 -1.08 14.66 -4.44
C GLY A 148 -0.44 13.27 -4.47
N ASN A 149 0.79 13.18 -4.99
CA ASN A 149 1.46 11.91 -5.28
C ASN A 149 2.56 11.54 -4.28
N ASP A 150 2.69 12.27 -3.17
CA ASP A 150 3.79 12.07 -2.20
C ASP A 150 3.47 10.94 -1.22
N PHE A 151 3.28 9.75 -1.74
CA PHE A 151 3.05 8.52 -0.97
C PHE A 151 3.87 7.36 -1.52
N VAL A 152 4.10 6.35 -0.67
CA VAL A 152 4.77 5.11 -1.04
C VAL A 152 3.77 4.19 -1.74
N ARG A 153 4.21 3.51 -2.80
CA ARG A 153 3.43 2.51 -3.54
C ARG A 153 4.08 1.16 -3.46
N VAL A 154 3.29 0.15 -3.19
CA VAL A 154 3.64 -1.25 -3.39
C VAL A 154 2.88 -1.72 -4.63
N ARG A 155 3.61 -1.94 -5.72
CA ARG A 155 3.07 -2.29 -7.02
C ARG A 155 3.06 -3.81 -7.17
N ILE A 156 1.89 -4.38 -7.32
CA ILE A 156 1.71 -5.83 -7.52
C ILE A 156 1.50 -6.09 -9.01
N GLY A 157 2.46 -6.73 -9.65
CA GLY A 157 2.38 -7.07 -11.05
C GLY A 157 1.27 -8.08 -11.33
N ILE A 158 0.38 -7.73 -12.26
CA ILE A 158 -0.67 -8.62 -12.76
C ILE A 158 -0.52 -8.94 -14.24
N GLY A 159 0.42 -8.27 -14.91
CA GLY A 159 0.65 -8.41 -16.34
C GLY A 159 -0.48 -7.86 -17.20
N ARG A 160 -0.19 -7.56 -18.44
CA ARG A 160 -1.21 -7.23 -19.43
C ARG A 160 -1.82 -8.52 -19.97
N PRO A 161 -3.12 -8.56 -20.26
CA PRO A 161 -3.71 -9.70 -20.97
C PRO A 161 -3.04 -9.85 -22.34
N PRO A 162 -2.90 -11.09 -22.84
CA PRO A 162 -2.40 -11.29 -24.19
C PRO A 162 -3.29 -10.58 -25.22
N ALA A 163 -2.67 -10.05 -26.25
CA ALA A 163 -3.36 -9.36 -27.35
C ALA A 163 -4.28 -10.32 -28.14
#